data_87f3184376d9ca28023a60b96b6d80f8
#
_entry.id   87f3184376d9ca28023a60b96b6d80f8
#
_cell.length_a   1.000
_cell.length_b   1.000
_cell.length_c   1.000
_cell.angle_alpha   90.00
_cell.angle_beta   90.00
_cell.angle_gamma   90.00
#
_symmetry.space_group_name_H-M   'P 1'
#
loop_
_entity.id
_entity.type
_entity.pdbx_description
1 polymer ?
#
loop_
_entity_poly.entity_id
_entity_poly.type
_entity_poly.pdbx_seq_one_letter_code
_entity_poly.pdbx_strand_id
1 'polypeptide(L)'
;MIDYQYYLGRLCAGVDSVLIKEELRRQIVDTYIRCHLGAPDGIRGEGSDQDDQEEIEETEEDDKTKHKDQLSSIGAFCRSVSSYSLVLLARLLEDRITKFSTQLQRMHGHSTSLSDQNMLGSLFEDLHWLLLISGHTVALDSDGETAVIPSELVQHSIAQSKSVNIETTLQVFIFFSF
;
A
#
# COMPACT_ATOMS: atom_id res chain seq x y z
N MET A 1 -20.65 8.85 -11.96
CA MET A 1 -19.41 8.16 -11.58
C MET A 1 -19.83 6.96 -10.74
N ILE A 2 -19.58 5.73 -11.20
CA ILE A 2 -20.02 4.52 -10.50
C ILE A 2 -19.10 4.39 -9.29
N ASP A 3 -19.71 4.36 -8.12
CA ASP A 3 -19.01 4.30 -6.84
C ASP A 3 -18.29 2.95 -6.70
N TYR A 4 -17.07 2.90 -7.22
CA TYR A 4 -16.22 1.70 -7.27
C TYR A 4 -15.93 1.19 -5.84
N GLN A 5 -15.89 2.10 -4.87
CA GLN A 5 -15.66 1.79 -3.45
C GLN A 5 -16.83 1.04 -2.84
N TYR A 6 -18.07 1.40 -3.23
CA TYR A 6 -19.28 0.70 -2.76
C TYR A 6 -19.33 -0.76 -3.27
N TYR A 7 -18.90 -0.99 -4.52
CA TYR A 7 -18.84 -2.34 -5.09
C TYR A 7 -17.72 -3.20 -4.51
N LEU A 8 -16.53 -2.62 -4.24
CA LEU A 8 -15.45 -3.34 -3.57
C LEU A 8 -15.86 -3.79 -2.17
N GLY A 9 -16.47 -2.91 -1.37
CA GLY A 9 -16.95 -3.24 -0.03
C GLY A 9 -18.00 -4.35 -0.03
N ARG A 10 -18.92 -4.38 -0.99
CA ARG A 10 -19.92 -5.44 -1.13
C ARG A 10 -19.37 -6.75 -1.69
N LEU A 11 -18.42 -6.70 -2.63
CA LEU A 11 -17.70 -7.88 -3.12
C LEU A 11 -16.91 -8.55 -1.98
N CYS A 12 -16.29 -7.75 -1.11
CA CYS A 12 -15.54 -8.29 0.03
C CYS A 12 -16.43 -8.85 1.14
N ALA A 13 -17.62 -8.28 1.35
CA ALA A 13 -18.52 -8.69 2.44
C ALA A 13 -19.41 -9.91 2.13
N GLY A 14 -19.53 -10.33 0.89
CA GLY A 14 -20.55 -11.30 0.49
C GLY A 14 -20.17 -12.41 -0.48
N VAL A 15 -18.92 -12.42 -0.97
CA VAL A 15 -18.46 -13.47 -1.89
C VAL A 15 -17.44 -14.35 -1.20
N ASP A 16 -17.74 -15.65 -1.11
CA ASP A 16 -16.78 -16.66 -0.70
C ASP A 16 -15.47 -16.47 -1.50
N SER A 17 -14.41 -16.05 -0.82
CA SER A 17 -13.10 -15.74 -1.42
C SER A 17 -12.52 -16.91 -2.23
N VAL A 18 -13.01 -18.11 -1.99
CA VAL A 18 -12.64 -19.35 -2.68
C VAL A 18 -13.08 -19.34 -4.16
N LEU A 19 -14.18 -18.66 -4.50
CA LEU A 19 -14.76 -18.65 -5.86
C LEU A 19 -14.11 -17.63 -6.80
N ILE A 20 -13.35 -16.67 -6.27
CA ILE A 20 -12.67 -15.64 -7.09
C ILE A 20 -11.37 -16.23 -7.63
N LYS A 21 -11.23 -16.30 -8.95
CA LYS A 21 -10.01 -16.75 -9.59
C LYS A 21 -8.82 -15.91 -9.14
N GLU A 22 -7.65 -16.51 -8.98
CA GLU A 22 -6.42 -15.85 -8.55
C GLU A 22 -6.09 -14.59 -9.38
N GLU A 23 -6.30 -14.68 -10.69
CA GLU A 23 -6.10 -13.55 -11.60
C GLU A 23 -7.00 -12.34 -11.25
N LEU A 24 -8.26 -12.59 -10.94
CA LEU A 24 -9.17 -11.50 -10.54
C LEU A 24 -8.74 -10.86 -9.22
N ARG A 25 -8.21 -11.65 -8.27
CA ARG A 25 -7.68 -11.11 -7.02
C ARG A 25 -6.47 -10.23 -7.25
N ARG A 26 -5.56 -10.62 -8.16
CA ARG A 26 -4.42 -9.79 -8.58
C ARG A 26 -4.88 -8.48 -9.20
N GLN A 27 -5.87 -8.54 -10.10
CA GLN A 27 -6.43 -7.33 -10.74
C GLN A 27 -7.11 -6.40 -9.71
N ILE A 28 -7.77 -6.93 -8.70
CA ILE A 28 -8.34 -6.12 -7.61
C ILE A 28 -7.23 -5.42 -6.84
N VAL A 29 -6.18 -6.14 -6.46
CA VAL A 29 -5.02 -5.57 -5.75
C VAL A 29 -4.36 -4.48 -6.58
N ASP A 30 -4.07 -4.75 -7.86
CA ASP A 30 -3.46 -3.77 -8.76
C ASP A 30 -4.31 -2.52 -8.92
N THR A 31 -5.60 -2.70 -9.17
CA THR A 31 -6.52 -1.58 -9.37
C THR A 31 -6.61 -0.73 -8.11
N TYR A 32 -6.73 -1.35 -6.93
CA TYR A 32 -6.79 -0.61 -5.67
C TYR A 32 -5.51 0.20 -5.43
N ILE A 33 -4.34 -0.43 -5.57
CA ILE A 33 -3.05 0.26 -5.40
C ILE A 33 -2.93 1.42 -6.40
N ARG A 34 -3.24 1.20 -7.67
CA ARG A 34 -3.18 2.25 -8.70
C ARG A 34 -4.10 3.43 -8.43
N CYS A 35 -5.27 3.21 -7.86
CA CYS A 35 -6.18 4.31 -7.49
C CYS A 35 -5.59 5.23 -6.42
N HIS A 36 -4.68 4.72 -5.58
CA HIS A 36 -4.09 5.46 -4.47
C HIS A 36 -2.69 6.03 -4.77
N LEU A 37 -2.08 5.64 -5.88
CA LEU A 37 -0.76 6.14 -6.28
C LEU A 37 -0.86 7.22 -7.36
N GLY A 38 0.09 8.15 -7.32
CA GLY A 38 0.31 9.11 -8.41
C GLY A 38 1.00 8.48 -9.62
N ALA A 39 1.00 9.22 -10.74
CA ALA A 39 1.69 8.81 -11.96
C ALA A 39 3.21 8.59 -11.69
N PRO A 40 3.88 7.68 -12.41
CA PRO A 40 3.40 6.87 -13.54
C PRO A 40 2.71 5.56 -13.15
N ASP A 41 2.78 5.12 -11.87
CA ASP A 41 2.30 3.81 -11.44
C ASP A 41 0.81 3.82 -11.04
N GLY A 42 0.21 5.02 -10.91
CA GLY A 42 -1.18 5.18 -10.50
C GLY A 42 -1.91 6.30 -11.25
N ILE A 43 -3.15 6.51 -10.84
CA ILE A 43 -4.10 7.46 -11.46
C ILE A 43 -4.63 8.50 -10.47
N ARG A 44 -4.05 8.58 -9.25
CA ARG A 44 -4.44 9.60 -8.28
C ARG A 44 -4.16 10.99 -8.85
N GLY A 45 -5.17 11.86 -8.84
CA GLY A 45 -5.08 13.20 -9.39
C GLY A 45 -5.35 13.31 -10.90
N GLU A 46 -5.50 12.19 -11.62
CA GLU A 46 -5.95 12.20 -13.01
C GLU A 46 -7.47 12.37 -13.05
N GLY A 47 -7.98 13.60 -12.99
CA GLY A 47 -9.42 13.85 -13.12
C GLY A 47 -10.04 14.79 -12.09
N SER A 48 -9.25 15.34 -11.20
CA SER A 48 -9.69 16.49 -10.41
C SER A 48 -9.50 17.75 -11.25
N ASP A 49 -10.54 18.12 -12.02
CA ASP A 49 -10.70 19.50 -12.46
C ASP A 49 -10.67 20.38 -11.20
N GLN A 50 -9.91 21.46 -11.28
CA GLN A 50 -9.44 22.35 -10.21
C GLN A 50 -10.55 23.14 -9.49
N ASP A 51 -11.71 22.60 -9.21
CA ASP A 51 -12.83 23.42 -8.70
C ASP A 51 -13.39 23.04 -7.33
N ASP A 52 -12.82 22.02 -6.67
CA ASP A 52 -13.23 21.65 -5.30
C ASP A 52 -12.05 21.78 -4.32
N GLN A 53 -11.52 23.00 -4.18
CA GLN A 53 -10.82 23.39 -2.97
C GLN A 53 -11.86 23.70 -1.87
N GLU A 54 -12.64 22.73 -1.46
CA GLU A 54 -13.15 22.75 -0.11
C GLU A 54 -11.94 22.40 0.80
N GLU A 55 -11.46 23.41 1.51
CA GLU A 55 -10.57 23.27 2.65
C GLU A 55 -11.28 22.41 3.71
N ILE A 56 -11.22 21.11 3.52
CA ILE A 56 -11.56 20.18 4.58
C ILE A 56 -10.33 20.16 5.48
N GLU A 57 -10.42 20.82 6.61
CA GLU A 57 -9.57 20.52 7.77
C GLU A 57 -9.85 19.06 8.18
N GLU A 58 -9.36 18.12 7.39
CA GLU A 58 -9.37 16.71 7.73
C GLU A 58 -8.33 16.51 8.82
N THR A 59 -8.79 16.31 10.03
CA THR A 59 -7.96 15.89 11.15
C THR A 59 -7.28 14.56 10.80
N GLU A 60 -5.96 14.49 10.99
CA GLU A 60 -5.09 13.33 10.67
C GLU A 60 -5.56 11.98 11.26
N GLU A 61 -6.53 12.01 12.17
CA GLU A 61 -7.10 10.83 12.83
C GLU A 61 -8.07 10.04 11.91
N ASP A 62 -8.43 10.60 10.76
CA ASP A 62 -9.61 10.17 10.02
C ASP A 62 -9.34 9.14 8.92
N ASP A 63 -8.20 9.19 8.21
CA ASP A 63 -7.95 8.30 7.07
C ASP A 63 -7.86 6.83 7.50
N LYS A 64 -7.21 6.54 8.60
CA LYS A 64 -7.09 5.18 9.13
C LYS A 64 -8.45 4.62 9.56
N THR A 65 -9.30 5.46 10.16
CA THR A 65 -10.63 5.05 10.62
C THR A 65 -11.62 5.00 9.46
N LYS A 66 -11.60 6.01 8.59
CA LYS A 66 -12.46 6.13 7.40
C LYS A 66 -12.24 5.00 6.39
N HIS A 67 -10.99 4.55 6.24
CA HIS A 67 -10.63 3.51 5.27
C HIS A 67 -10.36 2.14 5.91
N LYS A 68 -10.61 1.97 7.22
CA LYS A 68 -10.27 0.74 7.95
C LYS A 68 -10.84 -0.51 7.31
N ASP A 69 -12.11 -0.52 6.96
CA ASP A 69 -12.78 -1.68 6.37
C ASP A 69 -12.24 -2.00 4.97
N GLN A 70 -11.95 -0.97 4.20
CA GLN A 70 -11.36 -1.12 2.88
C GLN A 70 -9.93 -1.66 2.97
N LEU A 71 -9.12 -1.11 3.86
CA LEU A 71 -7.74 -1.53 4.10
C LEU A 71 -7.68 -2.97 4.63
N SER A 72 -8.58 -3.34 5.53
CA SER A 72 -8.71 -4.73 6.00
C SER A 72 -9.06 -5.69 4.88
N SER A 73 -10.00 -5.29 4.01
CA SER A 73 -10.44 -6.08 2.86
C SER A 73 -9.32 -6.24 1.83
N ILE A 74 -8.65 -5.15 1.45
CA ILE A 74 -7.53 -5.23 0.49
C ILE A 74 -6.36 -6.02 1.08
N GLY A 75 -6.08 -5.90 2.39
CA GLY A 75 -5.09 -6.72 3.07
C GLY A 75 -5.40 -8.21 2.95
N ALA A 76 -6.67 -8.62 3.09
CA ALA A 76 -7.10 -10.00 2.88
C ALA A 76 -6.90 -10.46 1.42
N PHE A 77 -7.22 -9.61 0.43
CA PHE A 77 -6.92 -9.92 -0.97
C PHE A 77 -5.41 -10.06 -1.22
N CYS A 78 -4.59 -9.14 -0.70
CA CYS A 78 -3.13 -9.22 -0.79
C CYS A 78 -2.59 -10.53 -0.21
N ARG A 79 -3.08 -10.96 0.96
CA ARG A 79 -2.68 -12.23 1.58
C ARG A 79 -3.07 -13.44 0.73
N SER A 80 -4.24 -13.40 0.09
CA SER A 80 -4.69 -14.51 -0.77
C SER A 80 -3.86 -14.72 -2.03
N VAL A 81 -3.07 -13.72 -2.43
CA VAL A 81 -2.12 -13.75 -3.56
C VAL A 81 -0.73 -13.30 -3.11
N SER A 82 -0.29 -13.71 -1.93
CA SER A 82 0.90 -13.20 -1.24
C SER A 82 2.19 -13.27 -2.05
N SER A 83 2.38 -14.31 -2.86
CA SER A 83 3.54 -14.43 -3.76
C SER A 83 3.63 -13.30 -4.80
N TYR A 84 2.51 -12.70 -5.16
CA TYR A 84 2.42 -11.58 -6.08
C TYR A 84 2.43 -10.25 -5.33
N SER A 85 1.53 -10.06 -4.38
CA SER A 85 1.29 -8.79 -3.69
C SER A 85 2.47 -8.32 -2.87
N LEU A 86 3.18 -9.23 -2.16
CA LEU A 86 4.35 -8.86 -1.36
C LEU A 86 5.49 -8.35 -2.24
N VAL A 87 5.72 -9.00 -3.39
CA VAL A 87 6.75 -8.56 -4.35
C VAL A 87 6.39 -7.21 -4.95
N LEU A 88 5.11 -7.01 -5.30
CA LEU A 88 4.61 -5.74 -5.83
C LEU A 88 4.78 -4.61 -4.82
N LEU A 89 4.30 -4.80 -3.59
CA LEU A 89 4.39 -3.78 -2.52
C LEU A 89 5.84 -3.45 -2.18
N ALA A 90 6.72 -4.46 -2.05
CA ALA A 90 8.14 -4.25 -1.79
C ALA A 90 8.80 -3.41 -2.89
N ARG A 91 8.55 -3.74 -4.16
CA ARG A 91 9.08 -2.98 -5.31
C ARG A 91 8.59 -1.52 -5.32
N LEU A 92 7.29 -1.31 -5.08
CA LEU A 92 6.72 0.03 -5.08
C LEU A 92 7.26 0.87 -3.91
N LEU A 93 7.38 0.29 -2.72
CA LEU A 93 7.98 0.96 -1.56
C LEU A 93 9.44 1.34 -1.82
N GLU A 94 10.25 0.41 -2.32
CA GLU A 94 11.66 0.66 -2.65
C GLU A 94 11.82 1.78 -3.68
N ASP A 95 11.00 1.77 -4.74
CA ASP A 95 11.00 2.81 -5.75
C ASP A 95 10.64 4.19 -5.15
N ARG A 96 9.58 4.26 -4.35
CA ARG A 96 9.14 5.51 -3.72
C ARG A 96 10.14 6.03 -2.69
N ILE A 97 10.73 5.18 -1.87
CA ILE A 97 11.78 5.56 -0.91
C ILE A 97 13.00 6.11 -1.64
N THR A 98 13.40 5.47 -2.74
CA THR A 98 14.55 5.93 -3.55
C THR A 98 14.28 7.29 -4.18
N LYS A 99 13.11 7.48 -4.79
CA LYS A 99 12.69 8.76 -5.38
C LYS A 99 12.60 9.86 -4.32
N PHE A 100 12.01 9.55 -3.17
CA PHE A 100 11.86 10.47 -2.04
C PHE A 100 13.23 10.92 -1.51
N SER A 101 14.14 9.98 -1.28
CA SER A 101 15.51 10.27 -0.82
C SER A 101 16.28 11.12 -1.83
N THR A 102 16.14 10.81 -3.12
CA THR A 102 16.76 11.58 -4.20
C THR A 102 16.23 13.02 -4.26
N GLN A 103 14.91 13.19 -4.10
CA GLN A 103 14.28 14.50 -4.10
C GLN A 103 14.70 15.33 -2.90
N LEU A 104 14.78 14.74 -1.71
CA LEU A 104 15.30 15.40 -0.52
C LEU A 104 16.74 15.88 -0.71
N GLN A 105 17.61 15.04 -1.26
CA GLN A 105 19.01 15.42 -1.54
C GLN A 105 19.11 16.60 -2.52
N ARG A 106 18.27 16.62 -3.55
CA ARG A 106 18.21 17.76 -4.50
C ARG A 106 17.79 19.05 -3.82
N MET A 107 16.81 19.00 -2.92
CA MET A 107 16.32 20.17 -2.19
C MET A 107 17.35 20.72 -1.20
N HIS A 108 18.19 19.88 -0.62
CA HIS A 108 19.26 20.33 0.27
C HIS A 108 20.38 21.14 -0.43
N GLY A 109 20.54 20.96 -1.73
CA GLY A 109 21.61 21.59 -2.50
C GLY A 109 21.24 22.87 -3.28
N HIS A 110 19.92 23.16 -3.45
CA HIS A 110 19.43 24.23 -4.32
C HIS A 110 18.23 24.96 -3.71
N SER A 111 17.89 26.14 -4.25
CA SER A 111 16.66 26.83 -3.88
C SER A 111 15.44 25.97 -4.29
N THR A 112 14.62 25.61 -3.32
CA THR A 112 13.44 24.77 -3.48
C THR A 112 12.40 25.47 -4.37
N SER A 113 12.03 24.86 -5.48
CA SER A 113 10.95 25.34 -6.33
C SER A 113 9.59 24.81 -5.83
N LEU A 114 8.49 25.47 -6.21
CA LEU A 114 7.14 24.98 -5.93
C LEU A 114 6.90 23.59 -6.54
N SER A 115 7.45 23.33 -7.72
CA SER A 115 7.39 22.02 -8.37
C SER A 115 8.07 20.92 -7.55
N ASP A 116 9.20 21.23 -6.89
CA ASP A 116 9.90 20.26 -6.03
C ASP A 116 9.09 19.94 -4.78
N GLN A 117 8.40 20.92 -4.21
CA GLN A 117 7.52 20.74 -3.06
C GLN A 117 6.30 19.87 -3.42
N ASN A 118 5.66 20.15 -4.55
CA ASN A 118 4.52 19.36 -5.03
C ASN A 118 4.92 17.90 -5.32
N MET A 119 6.10 17.69 -5.92
CA MET A 119 6.64 16.35 -6.16
C MET A 119 6.90 15.60 -4.84
N LEU A 120 7.48 16.28 -3.85
CA LEU A 120 7.72 15.69 -2.54
C LEU A 120 6.41 15.34 -1.83
N GLY A 121 5.41 16.21 -1.89
CA GLY A 121 4.07 15.96 -1.35
C GLY A 121 3.42 14.73 -1.98
N SER A 122 3.47 14.61 -3.32
CA SER A 122 2.95 13.44 -4.02
C SER A 122 3.66 12.15 -3.65
N LEU A 123 4.99 12.17 -3.49
CA LEU A 123 5.77 11.00 -3.05
C LEU A 123 5.45 10.61 -1.60
N PHE A 124 5.24 11.60 -0.73
CA PHE A 124 4.83 11.37 0.66
C PHE A 124 3.47 10.68 0.72
N GLU A 125 2.52 11.16 -0.06
CA GLU A 125 1.19 10.57 -0.16
C GLU A 125 1.22 9.13 -0.71
N ASP A 126 2.05 8.87 -1.72
CA ASP A 126 2.26 7.51 -2.23
C ASP A 126 2.81 6.58 -1.15
N LEU A 127 3.81 7.04 -0.38
CA LEU A 127 4.38 6.28 0.73
C LEU A 127 3.36 6.04 1.83
N HIS A 128 2.53 7.04 2.16
CA HIS A 128 1.46 6.91 3.14
C HIS A 128 0.52 5.75 2.78
N TRP A 129 -0.02 5.74 1.56
CA TRP A 129 -0.91 4.68 1.11
C TRP A 129 -0.24 3.31 1.03
N LEU A 130 0.99 3.25 0.52
CA LEU A 130 1.74 1.99 0.46
C LEU A 130 2.02 1.42 1.86
N LEU A 131 2.31 2.26 2.84
CA LEU A 131 2.52 1.82 4.23
C LEU A 131 1.22 1.32 4.86
N LEU A 132 0.08 2.01 4.64
CA LEU A 132 -1.22 1.55 5.13
C LEU A 132 -1.60 0.20 4.54
N ILE A 133 -1.51 0.04 3.22
CA ILE A 133 -1.83 -1.21 2.53
C ILE A 133 -0.90 -2.33 3.01
N SER A 134 0.41 -2.06 3.12
CA SER A 134 1.39 -3.03 3.59
C SER A 134 1.13 -3.44 5.04
N GLY A 135 0.83 -2.48 5.92
CA GLY A 135 0.50 -2.76 7.31
C GLY A 135 -0.68 -3.72 7.44
N HIS A 136 -1.78 -3.44 6.75
CA HIS A 136 -2.97 -4.32 6.74
C HIS A 136 -2.75 -5.65 6.01
N THR A 137 -1.73 -5.75 5.15
CA THR A 137 -1.34 -7.00 4.52
C THR A 137 -0.55 -7.89 5.49
N VAL A 138 0.43 -7.34 6.21
CA VAL A 138 1.36 -8.13 7.04
C VAL A 138 0.88 -8.36 8.47
N ALA A 139 -0.10 -7.59 8.94
CA ALA A 139 -0.66 -7.70 10.27
C ALA A 139 -2.18 -7.75 10.23
N LEU A 140 -2.77 -8.52 11.15
CA LEU A 140 -4.20 -8.48 11.44
C LEU A 140 -4.42 -7.49 12.57
N ASP A 141 -5.47 -6.69 12.42
CA ASP A 141 -5.98 -5.88 13.52
C ASP A 141 -6.49 -6.84 14.60
N SER A 142 -5.96 -6.74 15.79
CA SER A 142 -6.38 -7.52 16.94
C SER A 142 -6.89 -6.58 18.02
N ASP A 143 -7.94 -6.95 18.71
CA ASP A 143 -8.42 -6.20 19.88
C ASP A 143 -7.44 -6.26 21.07
N GLY A 144 -6.29 -6.91 20.87
CA GLY A 144 -5.20 -7.03 21.81
C GLY A 144 -4.04 -6.05 21.56
N GLU A 145 -3.09 -6.01 22.48
CA GLU A 145 -1.94 -5.09 22.44
C GLU A 145 -0.89 -5.46 21.36
N THR A 146 -0.96 -6.68 20.79
CA THR A 146 0.02 -7.18 19.81
C THR A 146 -0.64 -7.53 18.49
N ALA A 147 -0.09 -6.99 17.40
CA ALA A 147 -0.50 -7.38 16.06
C ALA A 147 -0.21 -8.86 15.80
N VAL A 148 -1.16 -9.55 15.17
CA VAL A 148 -1.04 -10.98 14.84
C VAL A 148 -0.59 -11.13 13.40
N ILE A 149 0.43 -11.96 13.18
CA ILE A 149 0.88 -12.30 11.83
C ILE A 149 -0.17 -13.24 11.20
N PRO A 150 -0.70 -12.90 10.01
CA PRO A 150 -1.68 -13.73 9.32
C PRO A 150 -1.13 -15.14 9.00
N SER A 151 -1.96 -16.16 9.17
CA SER A 151 -1.60 -17.56 8.91
C SER A 151 -1.15 -17.80 7.46
N GLU A 152 -1.73 -17.09 6.50
CA GLU A 152 -1.39 -17.15 5.08
C GLU A 152 0.05 -16.73 4.82
N LEU A 153 0.54 -15.70 5.53
CA LEU A 153 1.93 -15.25 5.42
C LEU A 153 2.89 -16.23 6.08
N VAL A 154 2.50 -16.82 7.21
CA VAL A 154 3.29 -17.87 7.85
C VAL A 154 3.44 -19.07 6.91
N GLN A 155 2.35 -19.53 6.30
CA GLN A 155 2.37 -20.63 5.33
C GLN A 155 3.22 -20.29 4.09
N HIS A 156 3.08 -19.07 3.58
CA HIS A 156 3.89 -18.59 2.46
C HIS A 156 5.38 -18.59 2.80
N SER A 157 5.76 -18.09 3.97
CA SER A 157 7.14 -18.06 4.44
C SER A 157 7.72 -19.49 4.63
N ILE A 158 6.93 -20.42 5.18
CA ILE A 158 7.33 -21.82 5.33
C ILE A 158 7.54 -22.49 3.95
N ALA A 159 6.64 -22.22 3.00
CA ALA A 159 6.76 -22.75 1.65
C ALA A 159 8.02 -22.25 0.94
N GLN A 160 8.40 -20.99 1.15
CA GLN A 160 9.58 -20.37 0.58
C GLN A 160 10.87 -20.69 1.34
N SER A 161 10.80 -21.12 2.60
CA SER A 161 11.98 -21.35 3.47
C SER A 161 12.99 -22.34 2.89
N LYS A 162 12.54 -23.22 1.99
CA LYS A 162 13.41 -24.19 1.29
C LYS A 162 14.21 -23.56 0.14
N SER A 163 13.83 -22.40 -0.32
CA SER A 163 14.45 -21.70 -1.47
C SER A 163 15.20 -20.42 -1.07
N VAL A 164 14.99 -19.94 0.15
CA VAL A 164 15.59 -18.68 0.63
C VAL A 164 16.93 -18.97 1.31
N ASN A 165 17.97 -18.29 0.85
CA ASN A 165 19.24 -18.26 1.56
C ASN A 165 19.09 -17.46 2.86
N ILE A 166 19.21 -18.13 4.01
CA ILE A 166 19.06 -17.54 5.35
C ILE A 166 20.00 -16.35 5.56
N GLU A 167 21.20 -16.37 4.99
CA GLU A 167 22.16 -15.27 5.04
C GLU A 167 21.63 -13.97 4.39
N THR A 168 20.99 -14.10 3.24
CA THR A 168 20.40 -12.94 2.53
C THR A 168 19.23 -12.35 3.32
N THR A 169 18.42 -13.20 3.96
CA THR A 169 17.28 -12.76 4.77
C THR A 169 17.75 -12.05 6.04
N LEU A 170 18.81 -12.53 6.69
CA LEU A 170 19.39 -11.88 7.86
C LEU A 170 20.03 -10.53 7.52
N GLN A 171 20.64 -10.37 6.34
CA GLN A 171 21.18 -9.08 5.89
C GLN A 171 20.08 -8.04 5.70
N VAL A 172 18.93 -8.43 5.17
CA VAL A 172 17.77 -7.53 5.05
C VAL A 172 17.25 -7.10 6.42
N PHE A 173 17.14 -8.02 7.39
CA PHE A 173 16.73 -7.68 8.76
C PHE A 173 17.71 -6.73 9.46
N ILE A 174 19.00 -6.91 9.28
CA ILE A 174 20.04 -6.04 9.86
C ILE A 174 19.95 -4.63 9.23
N PHE A 175 19.66 -4.54 7.93
CA PHE A 175 19.55 -3.25 7.24
C PHE A 175 18.33 -2.41 7.68
N PHE A 176 17.25 -3.04 8.12
CA PHE A 176 16.05 -2.36 8.64
C PHE A 176 16.08 -2.11 10.16
N SER A 177 17.13 -2.54 10.87
CA SER A 177 17.26 -2.36 12.33
C SER A 177 18.14 -1.16 12.70
N PHE A 178 18.60 -0.39 11.74
CA PHE A 178 19.33 0.89 11.87
C PHE A 178 18.58 2.01 11.14
#